data_7f32d23ba1a9ed4130f3d8740500c0be
#
_entry.id   7f32d23ba1a9ed4130f3d8740500c0be
#
_cell.length_a   1.000
_cell.length_b   1.000
_cell.length_c   1.000
_cell.angle_alpha   90.00
_cell.angle_beta   90.00
_cell.angle_gamma   90.00
#
_symmetry.space_group_name_H-M   'P 1'
#
loop_
_entity.id
_entity.type
_entity.pdbx_description
1 polymer ?
#
loop_
_entity_poly.entity_id
_entity_poly.type
_entity_poly.pdbx_seq_one_letter_code
_entity_poly.pdbx_strand_id
1 'polypeptide(L)'
;ILLLLWVSAIASAFIDNIPYTATMVPVVIKLASDPELGLALGPLAWALALGACLGGNGTIIGASANVVAAGLAEDSGDDISFNRFFRTGFPIMLLTLVISTVYCVVRYAITWSNDAYPFIIIALLIIGSLSLTPIVYKDIESIDMSDFDSGNLDIESE
;
A
#
# COMPACT_ATOMS: atom_id res chain seq x y z
N ILE A 1 -5.84 -16.45 7.47
CA ILE A 1 -5.62 -15.00 7.50
C ILE A 1 -4.32 -14.66 6.77
N LEU A 2 -3.15 -15.14 7.21
CA LEU A 2 -1.85 -14.81 6.60
C LEU A 2 -1.75 -15.25 5.14
N LEU A 3 -2.27 -16.42 4.79
CA LEU A 3 -2.31 -16.87 3.40
C LEU A 3 -3.08 -15.87 2.52
N LEU A 4 -4.24 -15.40 2.98
CA LEU A 4 -5.03 -14.41 2.25
C LEU A 4 -4.27 -13.09 2.09
N LEU A 5 -3.60 -12.61 3.15
CA LEU A 5 -2.77 -11.41 3.13
C LEU A 5 -1.69 -11.50 2.03
N TRP A 6 -0.90 -12.57 2.02
CA TRP A 6 0.22 -12.74 1.09
C TRP A 6 -0.23 -13.00 -0.34
N VAL A 7 -1.25 -13.85 -0.53
CA VAL A 7 -1.83 -14.11 -1.87
C VAL A 7 -2.41 -12.82 -2.43
N SER A 8 -3.14 -12.05 -1.61
CA SER A 8 -3.71 -10.77 -2.04
C SER A 8 -2.63 -9.76 -2.42
N ALA A 9 -1.54 -9.69 -1.67
CA ALA A 9 -0.45 -8.77 -1.97
C ALA A 9 0.27 -9.13 -3.28
N ILE A 10 0.59 -10.41 -3.48
CA ILE A 10 1.26 -10.87 -4.71
C ILE A 10 0.34 -10.66 -5.91
N ALA A 11 -0.93 -11.03 -5.81
CA ALA A 11 -1.88 -10.85 -6.90
C ALA A 11 -2.09 -9.36 -7.22
N SER A 12 -2.27 -8.52 -6.20
CA SER A 12 -2.47 -7.08 -6.37
C SER A 12 -1.22 -6.34 -6.84
N ALA A 13 -0.03 -6.92 -6.72
CA ALA A 13 1.17 -6.34 -7.33
C ALA A 13 1.11 -6.34 -8.86
N PHE A 14 0.33 -7.24 -9.48
CA PHE A 14 0.21 -7.38 -10.94
C PHE A 14 -1.19 -7.11 -11.48
N ILE A 15 -2.18 -7.00 -10.60
CA ILE A 15 -3.57 -6.68 -10.92
C ILE A 15 -3.94 -5.46 -10.09
N ASP A 16 -4.50 -4.43 -10.72
CA ASP A 16 -4.95 -3.22 -10.00
C ASP A 16 -5.77 -3.60 -8.75
N ASN A 17 -5.44 -2.97 -7.63
CA ASN A 17 -5.98 -3.29 -6.31
C ASN A 17 -7.50 -3.11 -6.21
N ILE A 18 -8.10 -2.21 -6.99
CA ILE A 18 -9.54 -1.95 -6.97
C ILE A 18 -10.32 -3.14 -7.55
N PRO A 19 -10.11 -3.58 -8.82
CA PRO A 19 -10.83 -4.72 -9.37
C PRO A 19 -10.50 -6.02 -8.64
N TYR A 20 -9.25 -6.19 -8.18
CA TYR A 20 -8.87 -7.33 -7.35
C TYR A 20 -9.72 -7.40 -6.08
N THR A 21 -9.78 -6.31 -5.31
CA THR A 21 -10.57 -6.24 -4.06
C THR A 21 -12.05 -6.48 -4.32
N ALA A 22 -12.62 -5.86 -5.35
CA ALA A 22 -14.01 -6.04 -5.73
C ALA A 22 -14.36 -7.51 -6.02
N THR A 23 -13.44 -8.24 -6.66
CA THR A 23 -13.61 -9.66 -6.95
C THR A 23 -13.46 -10.54 -5.70
N MET A 24 -12.57 -10.17 -4.78
CA MET A 24 -12.27 -10.97 -3.59
C MET A 24 -13.25 -10.77 -2.42
N VAL A 25 -13.97 -9.63 -2.37
CA VAL A 25 -14.96 -9.38 -1.30
C VAL A 25 -16.01 -10.48 -1.19
N PRO A 26 -16.69 -10.93 -2.27
CA PRO A 26 -17.65 -12.03 -2.19
C PRO A 26 -17.01 -13.36 -1.72
N VAL A 27 -15.76 -13.62 -2.11
CA VAL A 27 -15.00 -14.80 -1.68
C VAL A 27 -14.76 -14.76 -0.17
N VAL A 28 -14.31 -13.64 0.35
CA VAL A 28 -14.07 -13.44 1.79
C VAL A 28 -15.36 -13.59 2.59
N ILE A 29 -16.47 -13.03 2.12
CA ILE A 29 -17.79 -13.18 2.76
C ILE A 29 -18.19 -14.65 2.80
N LYS A 30 -18.03 -15.39 1.69
CA LYS A 30 -18.34 -16.81 1.62
C LYS A 30 -17.49 -17.64 2.58
N LEU A 31 -16.18 -17.38 2.66
CA LEU A 31 -15.28 -18.04 3.60
C LEU A 31 -15.66 -17.78 5.07
N ALA A 32 -16.07 -16.55 5.39
CA ALA A 32 -16.52 -16.21 6.74
C ALA A 32 -17.89 -16.78 7.09
N SER A 33 -18.71 -17.10 6.09
CA SER A 33 -20.05 -17.70 6.28
C SER A 33 -20.02 -19.21 6.42
N ASP A 34 -18.88 -19.84 6.19
CA ASP A 34 -18.72 -21.29 6.29
C ASP A 34 -18.47 -21.70 7.75
N PRO A 35 -19.42 -22.42 8.39
CA PRO A 35 -19.27 -22.84 9.80
C PRO A 35 -18.12 -23.83 10.02
N GLU A 36 -17.75 -24.62 9.01
CA GLU A 36 -16.69 -25.62 9.13
C GLU A 36 -15.30 -24.94 9.22
N LEU A 37 -15.14 -23.78 8.61
CA LEU A 37 -13.89 -23.06 8.63
C LEU A 37 -13.68 -22.23 9.90
N GLY A 38 -14.75 -21.85 10.61
CA GLY A 38 -14.67 -21.08 11.86
C GLY A 38 -13.93 -19.74 11.72
N LEU A 39 -13.94 -19.13 10.52
CA LEU A 39 -13.19 -17.90 10.22
C LEU A 39 -14.07 -16.67 10.46
N ALA A 40 -13.57 -15.72 11.23
CA ALA A 40 -14.27 -14.45 11.45
C ALA A 40 -14.07 -13.49 10.26
N LEU A 41 -15.14 -12.77 9.86
CA LEU A 41 -15.12 -11.83 8.74
C LEU A 41 -14.10 -10.69 8.93
N GLY A 42 -14.04 -10.14 10.15
CA GLY A 42 -13.15 -9.00 10.45
C GLY A 42 -11.68 -9.26 10.11
N PRO A 43 -11.05 -10.30 10.66
CA PRO A 43 -9.67 -10.67 10.32
C PRO A 43 -9.43 -10.95 8.84
N LEU A 44 -10.39 -11.57 8.15
CA LEU A 44 -10.29 -11.84 6.71
C LEU A 44 -10.38 -10.54 5.89
N ALA A 45 -11.29 -9.63 6.27
CA ALA A 45 -11.42 -8.34 5.61
C ALA A 45 -10.16 -7.49 5.76
N TRP A 46 -9.56 -7.47 6.96
CA TRP A 46 -8.29 -6.77 7.18
C TRP A 46 -7.13 -7.41 6.41
N ALA A 47 -7.05 -8.72 6.35
CA ALA A 47 -6.03 -9.42 5.56
C ALA A 47 -6.15 -9.10 4.06
N LEU A 48 -7.37 -9.09 3.53
CA LEU A 48 -7.63 -8.69 2.14
C LEU A 48 -7.24 -7.24 1.90
N ALA A 49 -7.69 -6.32 2.76
CA ALA A 49 -7.44 -4.89 2.61
C ALA A 49 -5.94 -4.57 2.65
N LEU A 50 -5.23 -5.05 3.68
CA LEU A 50 -3.79 -4.84 3.80
C LEU A 50 -3.02 -5.49 2.64
N GLY A 51 -3.37 -6.73 2.29
CA GLY A 51 -2.73 -7.43 1.17
C GLY A 51 -2.92 -6.70 -0.15
N ALA A 52 -4.16 -6.36 -0.50
CA ALA A 52 -4.46 -5.69 -1.77
C ALA A 52 -3.84 -4.28 -1.85
N CYS A 53 -3.95 -3.48 -0.79
CA CYS A 53 -3.43 -2.11 -0.80
C CYS A 53 -1.90 -2.06 -0.82
N LEU A 54 -1.23 -2.89 0.01
CA LEU A 54 0.23 -2.90 0.05
C LEU A 54 0.81 -3.57 -1.20
N GLY A 55 0.13 -4.59 -1.73
CA GLY A 55 0.51 -5.27 -2.97
C GLY A 55 0.59 -4.32 -4.15
N GLY A 56 -0.35 -3.38 -4.27
CA GLY A 56 -0.36 -2.36 -5.32
C GLY A 56 0.91 -1.52 -5.42
N ASN A 57 1.71 -1.44 -4.35
CA ASN A 57 3.00 -0.73 -4.37
C ASN A 57 4.13 -1.54 -5.03
N GLY A 58 3.91 -2.83 -5.32
CA GLY A 58 4.96 -3.72 -5.81
C GLY A 58 5.38 -3.46 -7.25
N THR A 59 4.45 -3.05 -8.11
CA THR A 59 4.72 -2.73 -9.52
C THR A 59 3.97 -1.48 -9.97
N ILE A 60 4.39 -0.93 -11.09
CA ILE A 60 3.73 0.25 -11.68
C ILE A 60 2.27 -0.01 -12.05
N ILE A 61 1.97 -1.25 -12.47
CA ILE A 61 0.61 -1.66 -12.87
C ILE A 61 -0.25 -2.15 -11.70
N GLY A 62 0.32 -2.32 -10.50
CA GLY A 62 -0.38 -2.79 -9.31
C GLY A 62 -1.39 -1.79 -8.73
N ALA A 63 -1.31 -0.53 -9.14
CA ALA A 63 -2.29 0.49 -8.82
C ALA A 63 -2.37 1.54 -9.91
N SER A 64 -3.59 1.97 -10.27
CA SER A 64 -3.81 3.03 -11.26
C SER A 64 -3.09 4.34 -10.89
N ALA A 65 -2.99 4.65 -9.60
CA ALA A 65 -2.25 5.83 -9.11
C ALA A 65 -0.77 5.81 -9.49
N ASN A 66 -0.12 4.64 -9.49
CA ASN A 66 1.29 4.50 -9.90
C ASN A 66 1.47 4.81 -11.38
N VAL A 67 0.53 4.35 -12.22
CA VAL A 67 0.55 4.60 -13.66
C VAL A 67 0.39 6.10 -13.93
N VAL A 68 -0.56 6.76 -13.27
CA VAL A 68 -0.77 8.20 -13.40
C VAL A 68 0.46 8.98 -12.94
N ALA A 69 1.04 8.61 -11.78
CA ALA A 69 2.24 9.27 -11.27
C ALA A 69 3.45 9.11 -12.21
N ALA A 70 3.61 7.91 -12.81
CA ALA A 70 4.67 7.68 -13.79
C ALA A 70 4.47 8.49 -15.07
N GLY A 71 3.23 8.62 -15.57
CA GLY A 71 2.91 9.46 -16.73
C GLY A 71 3.21 10.94 -16.46
N LEU A 72 2.83 11.46 -15.30
CA LEU A 72 3.15 12.84 -14.91
C LEU A 72 4.66 13.10 -14.79
N ALA A 73 5.42 12.11 -14.31
CA ALA A 73 6.87 12.20 -14.26
C ALA A 73 7.50 12.20 -15.66
N GLU A 74 6.99 11.38 -16.57
CA GLU A 74 7.41 11.34 -17.98
C GLU A 74 7.16 12.69 -18.67
N ASP A 75 5.98 13.30 -18.48
CA ASP A 75 5.64 14.63 -18.97
C ASP A 75 6.60 15.71 -18.43
N SER A 76 7.16 15.49 -17.24
CA SER A 76 8.16 16.37 -16.61
C SER A 76 9.60 16.05 -17.02
N GLY A 77 9.81 15.07 -17.92
CA GLY A 77 11.13 14.68 -18.43
C GLY A 77 11.85 13.60 -17.61
N ASP A 78 11.22 13.01 -16.60
CA ASP A 78 11.77 11.90 -15.79
C ASP A 78 11.02 10.59 -16.08
N ASP A 79 11.55 9.78 -16.99
CA ASP A 79 10.96 8.49 -17.38
C ASP A 79 11.11 7.46 -16.23
N ILE A 80 9.98 7.00 -15.71
CA ILE A 80 9.89 5.92 -14.71
C ILE A 80 9.54 4.60 -15.39
N SER A 81 10.57 3.90 -15.87
CA SER A 81 10.38 2.57 -16.45
C SER A 81 9.87 1.54 -15.43
N PHE A 82 9.17 0.49 -15.92
CA PHE A 82 8.70 -0.62 -15.09
C PHE A 82 9.81 -1.21 -14.21
N ASN A 83 11.00 -1.44 -14.76
CA ASN A 83 12.12 -2.02 -14.03
C ASN A 83 12.65 -1.08 -12.94
N ARG A 84 12.68 0.23 -13.18
CA ARG A 84 13.08 1.24 -12.19
C ARG A 84 12.10 1.25 -11.01
N PHE A 85 10.81 1.25 -11.30
CA PHE A 85 9.76 1.18 -10.28
C PHE A 85 9.83 -0.15 -9.50
N PHE A 86 9.91 -1.28 -10.20
CA PHE A 86 9.94 -2.61 -9.59
C PHE A 86 11.11 -2.81 -8.62
N ARG A 87 12.29 -2.31 -8.98
CA ARG A 87 13.49 -2.41 -8.12
C ARG A 87 13.32 -1.70 -6.77
N THR A 88 12.52 -0.64 -6.73
CA THR A 88 12.28 0.13 -5.51
C THR A 88 10.98 -0.27 -4.84
N GLY A 89 9.89 -0.37 -5.60
CA GLY A 89 8.55 -0.64 -5.09
C GLY A 89 8.41 -2.04 -4.52
N PHE A 90 8.93 -3.06 -5.21
CA PHE A 90 8.77 -4.46 -4.78
C PHE A 90 9.45 -4.76 -3.43
N PRO A 91 10.70 -4.35 -3.15
CA PRO A 91 11.29 -4.50 -1.82
C PRO A 91 10.53 -3.74 -0.71
N ILE A 92 10.03 -2.54 -1.01
CA ILE A 92 9.23 -1.76 -0.06
C ILE A 92 7.90 -2.46 0.22
N MET A 93 7.24 -2.99 -0.81
CA MET A 93 6.05 -3.82 -0.66
C MET A 93 6.31 -5.01 0.26
N LEU A 94 7.39 -5.77 0.03
CA LEU A 94 7.74 -6.91 0.89
C LEU A 94 8.00 -6.50 2.33
N LEU A 95 8.71 -5.40 2.57
CA LEU A 95 8.97 -4.89 3.91
C LEU A 95 7.66 -4.52 4.64
N THR A 96 6.79 -3.77 3.98
CA THR A 96 5.49 -3.37 4.55
C THR A 96 4.57 -4.58 4.76
N LEU A 97 4.65 -5.60 3.91
CA LEU A 97 3.91 -6.84 4.05
C LEU A 97 4.40 -7.67 5.26
N VAL A 98 5.71 -7.71 5.53
CA VAL A 98 6.26 -8.33 6.74
C VAL A 98 5.75 -7.60 7.99
N ILE A 99 5.77 -6.26 8.00
CA ILE A 99 5.23 -5.46 9.11
C ILE A 99 3.75 -5.76 9.33
N SER A 100 2.95 -5.84 8.25
CA SER A 100 1.54 -6.19 8.32
C SER A 100 1.30 -7.63 8.78
N THR A 101 2.20 -8.56 8.45
CA THR A 101 2.16 -9.92 8.96
C THR A 101 2.33 -9.94 10.48
N VAL A 102 3.32 -9.24 11.00
CA VAL A 102 3.54 -9.10 12.45
C VAL A 102 2.32 -8.46 13.11
N TYR A 103 1.77 -7.39 12.52
CA TYR A 103 0.54 -6.75 13.01
C TYR A 103 -0.63 -7.76 13.08
N CYS A 104 -0.89 -8.50 12.02
CA CYS A 104 -1.97 -9.49 11.99
C CYS A 104 -1.77 -10.60 13.02
N VAL A 105 -0.54 -11.09 13.20
CA VAL A 105 -0.22 -12.10 14.21
C VAL A 105 -0.46 -11.55 15.62
N VAL A 106 0.07 -10.39 15.93
CA VAL A 106 -0.12 -9.76 17.23
C VAL A 106 -1.61 -9.48 17.48
N ARG A 107 -2.32 -8.91 16.52
CA ARG A 107 -3.72 -8.50 16.67
C ARG A 107 -4.67 -9.69 16.79
N TYR A 108 -4.46 -10.74 16.02
CA TYR A 108 -5.43 -11.84 15.91
C TYR A 108 -5.00 -13.15 16.54
N ALA A 109 -3.71 -13.39 16.77
CA ALA A 109 -3.25 -14.59 17.46
C ALA A 109 -2.99 -14.37 18.95
N ILE A 110 -2.48 -13.21 19.33
CA ILE A 110 -2.04 -12.94 20.70
C ILE A 110 -3.07 -12.12 21.48
N THR A 111 -3.78 -11.21 20.84
CA THR A 111 -4.63 -10.19 21.50
C THR A 111 -6.13 -10.47 21.44
N TRP A 112 -6.55 -11.70 21.20
CA TRP A 112 -7.98 -12.06 21.14
C TRP A 112 -8.80 -11.62 22.38
N SER A 113 -8.16 -11.24 23.48
CA SER A 113 -8.83 -10.99 24.76
C SER A 113 -8.85 -9.53 25.23
N ASN A 114 -8.29 -8.55 24.50
CA ASN A 114 -8.20 -7.19 25.05
C ASN A 114 -8.28 -6.09 23.97
N ASP A 115 -9.37 -5.32 23.97
CA ASP A 115 -9.70 -4.30 22.97
C ASP A 115 -8.79 -3.05 22.99
N ALA A 116 -7.91 -2.92 23.98
CA ALA A 116 -7.06 -1.74 24.15
C ALA A 116 -5.80 -1.71 23.25
N TYR A 117 -5.30 -2.87 22.83
CA TYR A 117 -4.03 -2.97 22.09
C TYR A 117 -4.04 -2.38 20.66
N PRO A 118 -5.14 -2.39 19.88
CA PRO A 118 -5.13 -1.78 18.56
C PRO A 118 -4.86 -0.28 18.64
N PHE A 119 -5.36 0.40 19.66
CA PHE A 119 -5.11 1.83 19.86
C PHE A 119 -3.64 2.13 20.22
N ILE A 120 -3.00 1.25 20.97
CA ILE A 120 -1.57 1.39 21.32
C ILE A 120 -0.70 1.19 20.06
N ILE A 121 -0.99 0.19 19.24
CA ILE A 121 -0.24 -0.07 17.99
C ILE A 121 -0.43 1.09 17.01
N ILE A 122 -1.66 1.58 16.84
CA ILE A 122 -1.94 2.75 15.99
C ILE A 122 -1.22 3.98 16.53
N ALA A 123 -1.23 4.22 17.83
CA ALA A 123 -0.51 5.33 18.45
C ALA A 123 1.01 5.23 18.20
N LEU A 124 1.60 4.04 18.34
CA LEU A 124 3.02 3.81 18.05
C LEU A 124 3.36 4.01 16.57
N LEU A 125 2.49 3.59 15.65
CA LEU A 125 2.67 3.83 14.22
C LEU A 125 2.57 5.31 13.87
N ILE A 126 1.63 6.05 14.49
CA ILE A 126 1.49 7.50 14.31
C ILE A 126 2.73 8.21 14.87
N ILE A 127 3.18 7.85 16.07
CA ILE A 127 4.38 8.44 16.69
C ILE A 127 5.62 8.14 15.83
N GLY A 128 5.75 6.92 15.33
CA GLY A 128 6.84 6.52 14.42
C GLY A 128 6.82 7.30 13.10
N SER A 129 5.64 7.50 12.50
CA SER A 129 5.51 8.29 11.28
C SER A 129 5.83 9.78 11.51
N LEU A 130 5.36 10.35 12.63
CA LEU A 130 5.67 11.72 13.01
C LEU A 130 7.16 11.94 13.29
N SER A 131 7.87 10.92 13.76
CA SER A 131 9.32 10.99 13.99
C SER A 131 10.12 10.98 12.68
N LEU A 132 9.56 10.40 11.60
CA LEU A 132 10.17 10.36 10.28
C LEU A 132 9.85 11.59 9.42
N THR A 133 8.77 12.32 9.72
CA THR A 133 8.36 13.52 8.97
C THR A 133 9.46 14.59 8.87
N PRO A 134 10.24 14.94 9.93
CA PRO A 134 11.28 15.95 9.79
C PRO A 134 12.42 15.52 8.87
N ILE A 135 12.69 14.22 8.72
CA ILE A 135 13.72 13.69 7.84
C ILE A 135 13.26 13.84 6.39
N VAL A 136 12.01 13.43 6.10
CA VAL A 136 11.40 13.54 4.77
C VAL A 136 11.20 15.00 4.37
N TYR A 137 10.78 15.86 5.33
CA TYR A 137 10.56 17.28 5.07
C TYR A 137 11.87 18.01 4.72
N LYS A 138 12.98 17.65 5.34
CA LYS A 138 14.30 18.24 5.05
C LYS A 138 14.79 17.90 3.64
N ASP A 139 14.49 16.69 3.16
CA ASP A 139 14.83 16.30 1.79
C ASP A 139 13.96 17.04 0.76
N ILE A 140 12.67 17.29 1.08
CA ILE A 140 11.77 18.07 0.22
C ILE A 140 12.18 19.56 0.19
N GLU A 141 12.60 20.14 1.32
CA GLU A 141 13.03 21.52 1.40
C GLU A 141 14.37 21.78 0.65
N SER A 142 15.14 20.71 0.40
CA SER A 142 16.36 20.78 -0.41
C SER A 142 16.09 20.76 -1.94
N ILE A 143 14.85 20.47 -2.36
CA ILE A 143 14.43 20.53 -3.75
C ILE A 143 14.20 22.01 -4.08
N ASP A 144 15.07 22.57 -4.92
CA ASP A 144 14.96 23.95 -5.37
C ASP A 144 13.72 24.09 -6.27
N MET A 145 12.66 24.66 -5.69
CA MET A 145 11.40 24.92 -6.41
C MET A 145 11.53 26.05 -7.46
N SER A 146 12.68 26.70 -7.56
CA SER A 146 12.92 27.75 -8.55
C SER A 146 12.98 27.21 -10.00
N ASP A 147 13.35 25.93 -10.14
CA ASP A 147 13.31 25.25 -11.44
C ASP A 147 11.87 24.91 -11.90
N PHE A 148 10.93 24.79 -10.97
CA PHE A 148 9.52 24.53 -11.27
C PHE A 148 8.77 25.80 -11.70
N ASP A 149 9.15 26.95 -11.17
CA ASP A 149 8.53 28.26 -11.48
C ASP A 149 9.07 28.88 -12.76
N SER A 150 10.21 28.39 -13.27
CA SER A 150 10.81 28.83 -14.54
C SER A 150 10.35 27.99 -15.76
N GLY A 151 9.54 26.95 -15.54
CA GLY A 151 8.90 26.18 -16.60
C GLY A 151 7.88 27.06 -17.34
N ASN A 152 8.32 27.69 -18.39
CA ASN A 152 7.53 28.38 -19.39
C ASN A 152 6.36 27.50 -19.81
N LEU A 153 5.17 27.78 -19.28
CA LEU A 153 3.91 27.33 -19.85
C LEU A 153 3.64 28.20 -21.11
N ASP A 154 4.48 28.07 -22.10
CA ASP A 154 4.15 28.50 -23.46
C ASP A 154 3.10 27.57 -24.01
N ILE A 155 1.86 27.76 -23.54
CA ILE A 155 0.69 27.25 -24.25
C ILE A 155 0.57 28.15 -25.49
N GLU A 156 1.32 27.82 -26.54
CA GLU A 156 1.05 28.33 -27.87
C GLU A 156 -0.33 27.84 -28.28
N SER A 157 -1.23 28.82 -28.37
CA SER A 157 -2.53 28.70 -29.00
C SER A 157 -2.35 28.46 -30.51
N GLU A 158 -2.60 27.27 -31.00
CA GLU A 158 -3.06 27.03 -32.37
C GLU A 158 -4.37 26.27 -32.39
#